data_5dc544dd9e59b3cf8a21a455cc633722
#
_entry.id   5dc544dd9e59b3cf8a21a455cc633722
#
_cell.length_a   1.000
_cell.length_b   1.000
_cell.length_c   1.000
_cell.angle_alpha   90.00
_cell.angle_beta   90.00
_cell.angle_gamma   90.00
#
_symmetry.space_group_name_H-M   'P 1'
#
loop_
_entity.id
_entity.type
_entity.pdbx_description
1 polymer ?
#
loop_
_entity_poly.entity_id
_entity_poly.type
_entity_poly.pdbx_seq_one_letter_code
_entity_poly.pdbx_strand_id
1 'polypeptide(L)'
;PMGLFALLDDQASFPGATDETYHAKIVSELSNMEKFSCMRKKGTSETSFDIVHYAGSVTYECAGFLEKNRDALPLDLATALYTDNTFELMKTNIGEALHNRAMETMVTKASKSAKVKSTVCTKFRNQLSGLLQKLNSCEPHFIRCVKPNASLVPTETDQKLILHQCACAGILEATRIAQAGY
;
A
#
# COMPACT_ATOMS: atom_id res chain seq x y z
N PRO A 1 18.27 6.31 -5.06
CA PRO A 1 16.99 6.62 -5.73
C PRO A 1 15.85 6.57 -4.71
N MET A 2 14.88 7.44 -4.87
CA MET A 2 13.67 7.44 -4.03
C MET A 2 12.78 6.28 -4.47
N GLY A 3 12.19 5.56 -3.51
CA GLY A 3 11.22 4.50 -3.83
C GLY A 3 9.84 5.06 -4.20
N LEU A 4 8.98 4.22 -4.79
CA LEU A 4 7.64 4.57 -5.28
C LEU A 4 6.80 5.36 -4.26
N PHE A 5 6.74 4.92 -3.01
CA PHE A 5 5.96 5.60 -1.98
C PHE A 5 6.53 6.97 -1.60
N ALA A 6 7.86 7.12 -1.63
CA ALA A 6 8.48 8.41 -1.38
C ALA A 6 8.23 9.40 -2.52
N LEU A 7 8.25 8.92 -3.77
CA LEU A 7 7.88 9.71 -4.94
C LEU A 7 6.40 10.10 -4.92
N LEU A 8 5.52 9.21 -4.45
CA LEU A 8 4.10 9.51 -4.30
C LEU A 8 3.83 10.57 -3.21
N ASP A 9 4.54 10.48 -2.09
CA ASP A 9 4.47 11.48 -1.01
C ASP A 9 4.99 12.86 -1.48
N ASP A 10 6.10 12.86 -2.23
CA ASP A 10 6.65 14.06 -2.84
C ASP A 10 5.62 14.70 -3.77
N GLN A 11 5.08 13.96 -4.73
CA GLN A 11 4.06 14.46 -5.67
C GLN A 11 2.77 14.88 -4.95
N ALA A 12 2.33 14.18 -3.92
CA ALA A 12 1.13 14.54 -3.16
C ALA A 12 1.25 15.91 -2.46
N SER A 13 2.47 16.40 -2.23
CA SER A 13 2.72 17.69 -1.61
C SER A 13 2.63 18.87 -2.60
N PHE A 14 2.73 18.63 -3.91
CA PHE A 14 2.67 19.67 -4.92
C PHE A 14 1.22 20.05 -5.28
N PRO A 15 0.88 21.35 -5.28
CA PRO A 15 -0.39 21.82 -5.82
C PRO A 15 -0.48 21.52 -7.32
N GLY A 16 -1.56 20.92 -7.78
CA GLY A 16 -1.77 20.62 -9.19
C GLY A 16 -1.07 19.37 -9.71
N ALA A 17 -0.42 18.56 -8.83
CA ALA A 17 0.08 17.26 -9.24
C ALA A 17 -1.09 16.31 -9.61
N THR A 18 -0.91 15.59 -10.70
CA THR A 18 -1.85 14.60 -11.26
C THR A 18 -1.22 13.21 -11.28
N ASP A 19 -2.03 12.18 -11.50
CA ASP A 19 -1.53 10.81 -11.61
C ASP A 19 -0.56 10.64 -12.80
N GLU A 20 -0.74 11.43 -13.87
CA GLU A 20 0.17 11.47 -15.01
C GLU A 20 1.54 12.07 -14.63
N THR A 21 1.56 13.17 -13.85
CA THR A 21 2.81 13.75 -13.36
C THR A 21 3.55 12.80 -12.43
N TYR A 22 2.81 12.07 -11.59
CA TYR A 22 3.38 11.02 -10.76
C TYR A 22 3.95 9.87 -11.61
N HIS A 23 3.20 9.39 -12.61
CA HIS A 23 3.68 8.35 -13.53
C HIS A 23 4.96 8.79 -14.26
N ALA A 24 4.98 10.00 -14.84
CA ALA A 24 6.17 10.53 -15.49
C ALA A 24 7.38 10.57 -14.53
N LYS A 25 7.16 10.94 -13.28
CA LYS A 25 8.20 10.99 -12.24
C LYS A 25 8.75 9.60 -11.91
N ILE A 26 7.89 8.60 -11.70
CA ILE A 26 8.36 7.23 -11.43
C ILE A 26 9.11 6.63 -12.62
N VAL A 27 8.67 6.90 -13.84
CA VAL A 27 9.39 6.44 -15.04
C VAL A 27 10.77 7.08 -15.11
N SER A 28 10.89 8.40 -14.89
CA SER A 28 12.19 9.09 -14.93
C SER A 28 13.18 8.59 -13.87
N GLU A 29 12.69 8.26 -12.67
CA GLU A 29 13.55 7.86 -11.53
C GLU A 29 13.86 6.36 -11.50
N LEU A 30 12.92 5.51 -11.96
CA LEU A 30 12.99 4.07 -11.74
C LEU A 30 13.21 3.25 -13.01
N SER A 31 13.26 3.87 -14.21
CA SER A 31 13.43 3.16 -15.49
C SER A 31 14.69 2.28 -15.56
N ASN A 32 15.72 2.63 -14.79
CA ASN A 32 16.97 1.87 -14.74
C ASN A 32 16.97 0.72 -13.70
N MET A 33 15.85 0.52 -12.99
CA MET A 33 15.76 -0.53 -11.98
C MET A 33 15.29 -1.84 -12.61
N GLU A 34 16.02 -2.92 -12.37
CA GLU A 34 15.74 -4.26 -12.91
C GLU A 34 14.32 -4.77 -12.64
N LYS A 35 13.76 -4.40 -11.48
CA LYS A 35 12.42 -4.83 -11.06
C LYS A 35 11.29 -3.91 -11.49
N PHE A 36 11.59 -2.85 -12.22
CA PHE A 36 10.62 -1.88 -12.70
C PHE A 36 10.56 -1.90 -14.22
N SER A 37 9.36 -1.90 -14.78
CA SER A 37 9.15 -1.79 -16.22
C SER A 37 7.91 -0.95 -16.52
N CYS A 38 8.00 -0.15 -17.55
CA CYS A 38 6.93 0.73 -18.03
C CYS A 38 6.57 0.38 -19.49
N MET A 39 6.77 -0.89 -19.90
CA MET A 39 6.43 -1.30 -21.24
C MET A 39 4.91 -1.33 -21.45
N ARG A 40 4.45 -0.58 -22.45
CA ARG A 40 3.05 -0.49 -22.81
C ARG A 40 2.54 -1.85 -23.30
N LYS A 41 1.64 -2.47 -22.56
CA LYS A 41 0.96 -3.68 -22.95
C LYS A 41 -0.37 -3.33 -23.63
N LYS A 42 -0.79 -4.14 -24.61
CA LYS A 42 -2.08 -3.95 -25.28
C LYS A 42 -3.22 -4.08 -24.25
N GLY A 43 -4.03 -3.03 -24.13
CA GLY A 43 -5.16 -2.99 -23.19
C GLY A 43 -4.86 -2.41 -21.81
N THR A 44 -3.65 -1.90 -21.55
CA THR A 44 -3.32 -1.16 -20.32
C THR A 44 -3.43 0.34 -20.52
N SER A 45 -3.67 1.08 -19.42
CA SER A 45 -3.70 2.53 -19.39
C SER A 45 -2.31 3.12 -19.72
N GLU A 46 -2.27 4.38 -20.15
CA GLU A 46 -1.03 5.12 -20.42
C GLU A 46 -0.20 5.36 -19.16
N THR A 47 -0.83 5.31 -17.99
CA THR A 47 -0.22 5.53 -16.69
C THR A 47 0.03 4.23 -15.92
N SER A 48 0.13 3.09 -16.63
CA SER A 48 0.42 1.79 -16.02
C SER A 48 1.93 1.51 -15.98
N PHE A 49 2.35 0.73 -14.98
CA PHE A 49 3.71 0.24 -14.82
C PHE A 49 3.72 -1.15 -14.19
N ASP A 50 4.78 -1.91 -14.45
CA ASP A 50 4.96 -3.25 -13.90
C ASP A 50 6.03 -3.25 -12.82
N ILE A 51 5.79 -4.03 -11.76
CA ILE A 51 6.81 -4.35 -10.75
C ILE A 51 6.99 -5.85 -10.68
N VAL A 52 8.23 -6.30 -10.73
CA VAL A 52 8.58 -7.68 -10.49
C VAL A 52 8.69 -7.91 -8.99
N HIS A 53 7.63 -8.47 -8.41
CA HIS A 53 7.61 -8.92 -7.03
C HIS A 53 8.20 -10.32 -6.89
N TYR A 54 8.35 -10.76 -5.63
CA TYR A 54 8.82 -12.12 -5.32
C TYR A 54 7.97 -13.21 -6.00
N ALA A 55 6.65 -13.07 -5.98
CA ALA A 55 5.72 -14.07 -6.54
C ALA A 55 5.46 -13.90 -8.04
N GLY A 56 5.96 -12.85 -8.68
CA GLY A 56 5.75 -12.59 -10.10
C GLY A 56 5.56 -11.11 -10.43
N SER A 57 5.42 -10.79 -11.70
CA SER A 57 5.20 -9.42 -12.17
C SER A 57 3.74 -9.01 -11.99
N VAL A 58 3.53 -7.82 -11.45
CA VAL A 58 2.21 -7.21 -11.26
C VAL A 58 2.17 -5.87 -11.98
N THR A 59 1.10 -5.67 -12.75
CA THR A 59 0.82 -4.39 -13.41
C THR A 59 -0.01 -3.50 -12.49
N TYR A 60 0.46 -2.30 -12.26
CA TYR A 60 -0.21 -1.26 -11.48
C TYR A 60 -0.68 -0.15 -12.38
N GLU A 61 -1.76 0.50 -11.98
CA GLU A 61 -2.31 1.68 -12.64
C GLU A 61 -2.29 2.87 -11.67
N CYS A 62 -1.75 4.01 -12.12
CA CYS A 62 -1.60 5.19 -11.26
C CYS A 62 -2.93 5.90 -10.95
N ALA A 63 -4.00 5.58 -11.66
CA ALA A 63 -5.29 6.26 -11.49
C ALA A 63 -5.77 6.28 -10.03
N GLY A 64 -5.97 7.48 -9.49
CA GLY A 64 -6.41 7.72 -8.12
C GLY A 64 -5.32 7.53 -7.04
N PHE A 65 -4.05 7.30 -7.39
CA PHE A 65 -2.99 7.10 -6.39
C PHE A 65 -2.75 8.34 -5.55
N LEU A 66 -2.69 9.52 -6.17
CA LEU A 66 -2.48 10.78 -5.44
C LEU A 66 -3.64 11.11 -4.51
N GLU A 67 -4.86 10.93 -4.98
CA GLU A 67 -6.06 11.18 -4.17
C GLU A 67 -6.11 10.25 -2.96
N LYS A 68 -5.95 8.95 -3.19
CA LYS A 68 -5.92 7.93 -2.12
C LYS A 68 -4.78 8.17 -1.13
N ASN A 69 -3.62 8.62 -1.61
CA ASN A 69 -2.48 8.88 -0.74
C ASN A 69 -2.68 10.10 0.16
N ARG A 70 -3.39 11.11 -0.33
CA ARG A 70 -3.68 12.32 0.47
C ARG A 70 -4.57 12.03 1.67
N ASP A 71 -5.48 11.04 1.57
CA ASP A 71 -6.38 10.58 2.65
C ASP A 71 -6.96 11.77 3.48
N ALA A 72 -7.33 12.83 2.80
CA ALA A 72 -7.82 14.04 3.44
C ALA A 72 -9.30 13.90 3.76
N LEU A 73 -9.66 13.75 5.02
CA LEU A 73 -11.03 13.89 5.46
C LEU A 73 -11.41 15.39 5.43
N PRO A 74 -12.42 15.82 4.64
CA PRO A 74 -12.88 17.20 4.68
C PRO A 74 -13.36 17.57 6.08
N LEU A 75 -12.90 18.74 6.59
CA LEU A 75 -13.28 19.16 7.94
C LEU A 75 -14.80 19.37 8.06
N ASP A 76 -15.41 19.93 7.01
CA ASP A 76 -16.85 20.19 6.97
C ASP A 76 -17.64 18.89 7.14
N LEU A 77 -17.21 17.80 6.47
CA LEU A 77 -17.80 16.47 6.63
C LEU A 77 -17.58 15.92 8.04
N ALA A 78 -16.36 16.00 8.55
CA ALA A 78 -16.04 15.51 9.89
C ALA A 78 -16.81 16.29 10.97
N THR A 79 -16.94 17.62 10.81
CA THR A 79 -17.71 18.47 11.73
C THR A 79 -19.20 18.15 11.65
N ALA A 80 -19.74 17.99 10.44
CA ALA A 80 -21.15 17.64 10.24
C ALA A 80 -21.47 16.30 10.90
N LEU A 81 -20.63 15.28 10.69
CA LEU A 81 -20.81 13.96 11.30
C LEU A 81 -20.69 13.99 12.84
N TYR A 82 -19.81 14.84 13.38
CA TYR A 82 -19.62 14.97 14.84
C TYR A 82 -20.78 15.76 15.49
N THR A 83 -21.31 16.78 14.81
CA THR A 83 -22.40 17.64 15.32
C THR A 83 -23.78 17.08 15.05
N ASP A 84 -23.92 16.20 14.04
CA ASP A 84 -25.19 15.58 13.70
C ASP A 84 -25.54 14.49 14.71
N ASN A 85 -26.53 14.81 15.55
CA ASN A 85 -27.01 13.92 16.61
C ASN A 85 -27.87 12.75 16.10
N THR A 86 -28.08 12.61 14.78
CA THR A 86 -28.92 11.56 14.18
C THR A 86 -28.27 10.17 14.26
N PHE A 87 -26.93 10.11 14.28
CA PHE A 87 -26.18 8.86 14.37
C PHE A 87 -25.62 8.64 15.77
N GLU A 88 -26.24 7.80 16.57
CA GLU A 88 -25.74 7.47 17.91
C GLU A 88 -24.29 6.95 17.92
N LEU A 89 -23.88 6.25 16.85
CA LEU A 89 -22.49 5.77 16.71
C LEU A 89 -21.48 6.92 16.65
N MET A 90 -21.87 8.10 16.15
CA MET A 90 -20.98 9.25 16.07
C MET A 90 -20.84 10.01 17.39
N LYS A 91 -21.72 9.74 18.37
CA LYS A 91 -21.57 10.23 19.76
C LYS A 91 -20.51 9.45 20.54
N THR A 92 -19.99 8.37 19.97
CA THR A 92 -18.96 7.54 20.57
C THR A 92 -17.56 8.09 20.27
N ASN A 93 -16.56 7.45 20.85
CA ASN A 93 -15.12 7.73 20.61
C ASN A 93 -14.72 7.76 19.12
N ILE A 94 -15.54 7.17 18.22
CA ILE A 94 -15.29 7.16 16.77
C ILE A 94 -15.52 8.55 16.18
N GLY A 95 -16.64 9.22 16.51
CA GLY A 95 -16.95 10.58 16.02
C GLY A 95 -15.94 11.59 16.54
N GLU A 96 -15.56 11.51 17.81
CA GLU A 96 -14.52 12.33 18.40
C GLU A 96 -13.15 12.12 17.73
N ALA A 97 -12.77 10.88 17.47
CA ALA A 97 -11.51 10.56 16.79
C ALA A 97 -11.48 11.07 15.35
N LEU A 98 -12.60 11.01 14.62
CA LEU A 98 -12.75 11.56 13.26
C LEU A 98 -12.64 13.08 13.26
N HIS A 99 -13.32 13.75 14.19
CA HIS A 99 -13.26 15.20 14.34
C HIS A 99 -11.86 15.67 14.69
N ASN A 100 -11.21 15.07 15.68
CA ASN A 100 -9.85 15.40 16.10
C ASN A 100 -8.85 15.19 14.95
N ARG A 101 -8.99 14.11 14.18
CA ARG A 101 -8.16 13.85 12.99
C ARG A 101 -8.33 14.92 11.90
N ALA A 102 -9.56 15.40 11.68
CA ALA A 102 -9.82 16.48 10.74
C ALA A 102 -9.22 17.81 11.23
N MET A 103 -9.36 18.11 12.52
CA MET A 103 -8.79 19.31 13.15
C MET A 103 -7.26 19.31 13.10
N GLU A 104 -6.59 18.19 13.37
CA GLU A 104 -5.13 18.06 13.22
C GLU A 104 -4.69 18.36 11.78
N THR A 105 -5.45 17.93 10.79
CA THR A 105 -5.17 18.19 9.38
C THR A 105 -5.26 19.68 9.05
N MET A 106 -6.15 20.44 9.72
CA MET A 106 -6.30 21.89 9.56
C MET A 106 -5.23 22.69 10.26
N VAL A 107 -4.88 22.33 11.48
CA VAL A 107 -3.80 23.00 12.25
C VAL A 107 -2.47 22.92 11.51
N THR A 108 -2.20 21.77 10.87
CA THR A 108 -0.99 21.62 10.02
C THR A 108 -1.03 22.45 8.74
N LYS A 109 -2.21 22.82 8.22
CA LYS A 109 -2.34 23.75 7.09
C LYS A 109 -2.09 25.22 7.51
N ALA A 110 -2.42 25.58 8.72
CA ALA A 110 -2.29 26.96 9.23
C ALA A 110 -0.85 27.29 9.67
N SER A 111 -0.07 26.31 10.10
CA SER A 111 1.34 26.53 10.45
C SER A 111 2.19 26.51 9.19
N LYS A 112 2.82 27.65 8.83
CA LYS A 112 3.79 27.80 7.72
C LYS A 112 5.07 26.96 7.92
N SER A 113 5.22 26.26 9.01
CA SER A 113 6.27 25.28 9.26
C SER A 113 5.82 23.97 8.62
N ALA A 114 6.53 23.55 7.57
CA ALA A 114 6.27 22.35 6.78
C ALA A 114 6.35 21.07 7.62
N LYS A 115 5.38 20.84 8.48
CA LYS A 115 5.14 19.52 9.04
C LYS A 115 4.55 18.69 7.89
N VAL A 116 5.34 17.77 7.38
CA VAL A 116 4.95 16.83 6.32
C VAL A 116 3.57 16.27 6.65
N LYS A 117 2.58 16.56 5.79
CA LYS A 117 1.24 15.97 5.94
C LYS A 117 1.39 14.47 6.00
N SER A 118 0.85 13.85 7.04
CA SER A 118 0.86 12.40 7.18
C SER A 118 -0.01 11.78 6.09
N THR A 119 0.60 11.33 5.01
CA THR A 119 -0.04 10.62 3.90
C THR A 119 -0.30 9.16 4.28
N VAL A 120 -1.11 8.46 3.47
CA VAL A 120 -1.33 7.00 3.64
C VAL A 120 0.00 6.25 3.54
N CYS A 121 0.83 6.57 2.54
CA CYS A 121 2.14 5.95 2.36
C CYS A 121 3.08 6.18 3.53
N THR A 122 3.12 7.41 4.08
CA THR A 122 3.92 7.71 5.27
C THR A 122 3.46 6.90 6.47
N LYS A 123 2.14 6.83 6.73
CA LYS A 123 1.58 6.01 7.82
C LYS A 123 1.91 4.54 7.64
N PHE A 124 1.68 4.01 6.43
CA PHE A 124 1.97 2.62 6.10
C PHE A 124 3.45 2.26 6.33
N ARG A 125 4.37 3.09 5.84
CA ARG A 125 5.82 2.87 6.03
C ARG A 125 6.21 2.85 7.50
N ASN A 126 5.67 3.76 8.31
CA ASN A 126 5.95 3.81 9.74
C ASN A 126 5.40 2.57 10.46
N GLN A 127 4.17 2.15 10.14
CA GLN A 127 3.55 0.95 10.69
C GLN A 127 4.32 -0.32 10.30
N LEU A 128 4.70 -0.42 9.03
CA LEU A 128 5.50 -1.55 8.53
C LEU A 128 6.86 -1.61 9.20
N SER A 129 7.55 -0.47 9.37
CA SER A 129 8.83 -0.39 10.07
C SER A 129 8.69 -0.86 11.53
N GLY A 130 7.64 -0.41 12.23
CA GLY A 130 7.37 -0.85 13.60
C GLY A 130 7.06 -2.35 13.69
N LEU A 131 6.30 -2.88 12.73
CA LEU A 131 6.03 -4.32 12.64
C LEU A 131 7.32 -5.12 12.41
N LEU A 132 8.17 -4.69 11.47
CA LEU A 132 9.45 -5.36 11.19
C LEU A 132 10.38 -5.33 12.41
N GLN A 133 10.46 -4.21 13.12
CA GLN A 133 11.24 -4.14 14.37
C GLN A 133 10.72 -5.14 15.41
N LYS A 134 9.41 -5.26 15.56
CA LYS A 134 8.80 -6.21 16.48
C LYS A 134 9.07 -7.65 16.06
N LEU A 135 8.95 -7.99 14.78
CA LEU A 135 9.25 -9.33 14.26
C LEU A 135 10.72 -9.68 14.43
N ASN A 136 11.63 -8.73 14.18
CA ASN A 136 13.07 -8.96 14.33
C ASN A 136 13.52 -9.12 15.79
N SER A 137 12.70 -8.69 16.77
CA SER A 137 12.96 -8.91 18.19
C SER A 137 12.44 -10.24 18.71
N CYS A 138 11.70 -11.01 17.91
CA CYS A 138 11.13 -12.30 18.24
C CYS A 138 11.88 -13.42 17.53
N GLU A 139 11.73 -14.65 18.02
CA GLU A 139 12.10 -15.86 17.28
C GLU A 139 10.95 -16.24 16.33
N PRO A 140 11.10 -16.05 15.00
CA PRO A 140 10.00 -16.25 14.08
C PRO A 140 9.79 -17.73 13.75
N HIS A 141 8.56 -18.20 13.89
CA HIS A 141 8.11 -19.50 13.40
C HIS A 141 7.08 -19.30 12.30
N PHE A 142 7.25 -19.98 11.17
CA PHE A 142 6.39 -19.82 10.00
C PHE A 142 5.48 -21.04 9.81
N ILE A 143 4.17 -20.81 9.83
CA ILE A 143 3.15 -21.78 9.45
C ILE A 143 2.59 -21.37 8.10
N ARG A 144 2.69 -22.26 7.11
CA ARG A 144 2.21 -22.01 5.74
C ARG A 144 1.07 -22.95 5.42
N CYS A 145 -0.11 -22.37 5.17
CA CYS A 145 -1.30 -23.12 4.78
C CYS A 145 -1.47 -23.05 3.27
N VAL A 146 -1.72 -24.20 2.64
CA VAL A 146 -1.98 -24.32 1.20
C VAL A 146 -3.37 -24.87 1.01
N LYS A 147 -4.24 -24.17 0.27
CA LYS A 147 -5.55 -24.65 -0.13
C LYS A 147 -5.42 -25.58 -1.34
N PRO A 148 -5.98 -26.81 -1.30
CA PRO A 148 -5.91 -27.72 -2.44
C PRO A 148 -6.72 -27.24 -3.65
N ASN A 149 -7.81 -26.52 -3.44
CA ASN A 149 -8.69 -25.97 -4.47
C ASN A 149 -9.48 -24.77 -3.95
N ALA A 150 -10.16 -24.05 -4.83
CA ALA A 150 -11.02 -22.91 -4.46
C ALA A 150 -12.40 -23.32 -3.97
N SER A 151 -12.88 -24.51 -4.37
CA SER A 151 -14.23 -25.03 -4.06
C SER A 151 -14.33 -25.65 -2.68
N LEU A 152 -13.22 -25.77 -1.94
CA LEU A 152 -13.15 -26.39 -0.60
C LEU A 152 -13.54 -27.88 -0.59
N VAL A 153 -13.37 -28.57 -1.71
CA VAL A 153 -13.62 -30.01 -1.84
C VAL A 153 -12.36 -30.80 -1.47
N PRO A 154 -12.39 -31.67 -0.45
CA PRO A 154 -11.18 -32.30 0.10
C PRO A 154 -10.50 -33.30 -0.85
N THR A 155 -11.21 -33.81 -1.85
CA THR A 155 -10.71 -34.84 -2.79
C THR A 155 -10.17 -34.27 -4.10
N GLU A 156 -10.31 -32.97 -4.33
CA GLU A 156 -9.89 -32.31 -5.57
C GLU A 156 -8.64 -31.49 -5.34
N THR A 157 -7.75 -31.44 -6.36
CA THR A 157 -6.50 -30.73 -6.31
C THR A 157 -6.32 -29.84 -7.54
N ASP A 158 -6.25 -28.53 -7.36
CA ASP A 158 -5.87 -27.58 -8.40
C ASP A 158 -4.36 -27.33 -8.36
N GLN A 159 -3.64 -27.98 -9.27
CA GLN A 159 -2.19 -27.90 -9.34
C GLN A 159 -1.67 -26.47 -9.58
N LYS A 160 -2.38 -25.68 -10.41
CA LYS A 160 -1.98 -24.30 -10.73
C LYS A 160 -2.10 -23.40 -9.50
N LEU A 161 -3.22 -23.54 -8.78
CA LEU A 161 -3.46 -22.81 -7.54
C LEU A 161 -2.41 -23.17 -6.48
N ILE A 162 -2.10 -24.45 -6.31
CA ILE A 162 -1.09 -24.93 -5.36
C ILE A 162 0.30 -24.38 -5.71
N LEU A 163 0.73 -24.49 -6.97
CA LEU A 163 2.02 -23.98 -7.41
C LEU A 163 2.15 -22.47 -7.17
N HIS A 164 1.10 -21.72 -7.48
CA HIS A 164 1.06 -20.29 -7.22
C HIS A 164 1.19 -19.99 -5.71
N GLN A 165 0.43 -20.68 -4.86
CA GLN A 165 0.52 -20.52 -3.40
C GLN A 165 1.90 -20.90 -2.87
N CYS A 166 2.51 -21.97 -3.36
CA CYS A 166 3.86 -22.37 -2.96
C CYS A 166 4.91 -21.31 -3.33
N ALA A 167 4.79 -20.70 -4.52
CA ALA A 167 5.66 -19.60 -4.93
C ALA A 167 5.46 -18.38 -4.02
N CYS A 168 4.21 -17.96 -3.78
CA CYS A 168 3.89 -16.81 -2.92
C CYS A 168 4.31 -17.01 -1.46
N ALA A 169 4.22 -18.23 -0.95
CA ALA A 169 4.57 -18.55 0.43
C ALA A 169 6.07 -18.84 0.65
N GLY A 170 6.90 -18.76 -0.39
CA GLY A 170 8.34 -19.03 -0.30
C GLY A 170 8.70 -20.48 0.01
N ILE A 171 7.79 -21.43 -0.27
CA ILE A 171 8.02 -22.87 0.00
C ILE A 171 9.14 -23.39 -0.90
N LEU A 172 9.20 -22.97 -2.16
CA LEU A 172 10.22 -23.37 -3.12
C LEU A 172 11.61 -22.94 -2.66
N GLU A 173 11.75 -21.72 -2.16
CA GLU A 173 13.02 -21.22 -1.62
C GLU A 173 13.43 -21.96 -0.34
N ALA A 174 12.48 -22.20 0.56
CA ALA A 174 12.74 -22.98 1.78
C ALA A 174 13.22 -24.40 1.44
N THR A 175 12.64 -25.05 0.42
CA THR A 175 13.06 -26.38 -0.05
C THR A 175 14.48 -26.34 -0.62
N ARG A 176 14.81 -25.33 -1.43
CA ARG A 176 16.18 -25.18 -1.97
C ARG A 176 17.21 -24.97 -0.89
N ILE A 177 16.91 -24.15 0.12
CA ILE A 177 17.79 -23.93 1.28
C ILE A 177 18.00 -25.24 2.04
N ALA A 178 16.92 -25.97 2.33
CA ALA A 178 17.01 -27.27 3.00
C ALA A 178 17.83 -28.31 2.21
N GLN A 179 17.70 -28.32 0.87
CA GLN A 179 18.51 -29.19 -0.01
C GLN A 179 19.98 -28.79 -0.06
N ALA A 180 20.30 -27.51 0.12
CA ALA A 180 21.68 -27.01 0.17
C ALA A 180 22.41 -27.32 1.48
N GLY A 181 21.74 -27.92 2.47
CA GLY A 181 22.36 -28.43 3.70
C GLY A 181 22.53 -27.38 4.81
N TYR A 182 21.59 -26.40 4.87
CA TYR A 182 21.50 -25.45 5.98
C TYR A 182 20.47 -25.91 7.01
#